data_be7316c0de351f099e5a75c73f87ba50
#
_entry.id   be7316c0de351f099e5a75c73f87ba50
#
_cell.length_a   1.000
_cell.length_b   1.000
_cell.length_c   1.000
_cell.angle_alpha   90.00
_cell.angle_beta   90.00
_cell.angle_gamma   90.00
#
_symmetry.space_group_name_H-M   'P 1'
#
loop_
_entity.id
_entity.type
_entity.pdbx_description
1 polymer ?
#
loop_
_entity_poly.entity_id
_entity_poly.type
_entity_poly.pdbx_seq_one_letter_code
_entity_poly.pdbx_strand_id
1 'polypeptide(L)'
;MSNLEASYKLIFKELSKISDAEKFYFKPIKPNLSDLELISLTILAEFKSIDSEHQLFREIKGWEIETKIERSVYNRRKRKLFPYIEKLRIKMAEKFNEFENYFVIDSMPLEVCKMARSSRSKICKEVDYAIPNKGFCASQNLHFYGYKLHAICTINGVFQSFDLSPASVHDIHYLQDIKTQLSDCVILGDKGYLSQTIQLDLFNEVNIELETPKRKNQKDYKPQFYQFKKYRKRIETL
;
A
#
# COMPACT_ATOMS: atom_id res chain seq x y z
N MET A 1 30.03 -4.28 -13.70
CA MET A 1 28.70 -3.78 -13.30
C MET A 1 28.27 -4.55 -12.07
N SER A 2 27.99 -3.87 -10.96
CA SER A 2 27.51 -4.56 -9.74
C SER A 2 26.10 -5.12 -9.97
N ASN A 3 25.73 -6.17 -9.21
CA ASN A 3 24.37 -6.73 -9.26
C ASN A 3 23.29 -5.66 -8.93
N LEU A 4 23.62 -4.71 -8.09
CA LEU A 4 22.74 -3.59 -7.71
C LEU A 4 22.52 -2.63 -8.89
N GLU A 5 23.56 -2.27 -9.63
CA GLU A 5 23.48 -1.42 -10.83
C GLU A 5 22.68 -2.09 -11.95
N ALA A 6 22.84 -3.41 -12.13
CA ALA A 6 22.04 -4.16 -13.08
C ALA A 6 20.54 -4.14 -12.72
N SER A 7 20.21 -4.30 -11.43
CA SER A 7 18.82 -4.18 -10.91
C SER A 7 18.26 -2.78 -11.15
N TYR A 8 19.04 -1.74 -10.91
CA TYR A 8 18.63 -0.35 -11.21
C TYR A 8 18.27 -0.16 -12.68
N LYS A 9 19.14 -0.61 -13.58
CA LYS A 9 18.90 -0.49 -15.04
C LYS A 9 17.67 -1.26 -15.49
N LEU A 10 17.42 -2.42 -14.88
CA LEU A 10 16.21 -3.20 -15.17
C LEU A 10 14.94 -2.47 -14.69
N ILE A 11 14.93 -1.96 -13.46
CA ILE A 11 13.81 -1.18 -12.91
C ILE A 11 13.54 0.05 -13.80
N PHE A 12 14.58 0.81 -14.15
CA PHE A 12 14.43 1.97 -15.00
C PHE A 12 13.85 1.61 -16.38
N LYS A 13 14.32 0.52 -16.99
CA LYS A 13 13.80 0.02 -18.27
C LYS A 13 12.32 -0.34 -18.19
N GLU A 14 11.89 -1.06 -17.14
CA GLU A 14 10.48 -1.46 -16.99
C GLU A 14 9.60 -0.23 -16.69
N LEU A 15 10.03 0.68 -15.83
CA LEU A 15 9.31 1.91 -15.56
C LEU A 15 9.19 2.80 -16.81
N SER A 16 10.20 2.83 -17.67
CA SER A 16 10.18 3.61 -18.93
C SER A 16 9.09 3.12 -19.90
N LYS A 17 8.68 1.86 -19.80
CA LYS A 17 7.61 1.29 -20.66
C LYS A 17 6.21 1.71 -20.20
N ILE A 18 6.04 1.98 -18.92
CA ILE A 18 4.73 2.28 -18.29
C ILE A 18 4.57 3.76 -17.93
N SER A 19 5.70 4.50 -17.81
CA SER A 19 5.65 5.94 -17.66
C SER A 19 5.32 6.55 -19.01
N ASP A 20 4.10 7.06 -19.15
CA ASP A 20 3.80 7.97 -20.25
C ASP A 20 4.78 9.14 -20.18
N ALA A 21 4.99 9.81 -21.31
CA ALA A 21 5.83 11.02 -21.40
C ALA A 21 5.29 12.19 -20.52
N GLU A 22 4.53 11.89 -19.50
CA GLU A 22 3.99 12.83 -18.53
C GLU A 22 5.11 13.57 -17.83
N LYS A 23 5.09 14.89 -17.99
CA LYS A 23 5.90 15.79 -17.18
C LYS A 23 5.44 15.66 -15.74
N PHE A 24 6.21 15.00 -14.88
CA PHE A 24 5.86 14.76 -13.49
C PHE A 24 5.45 16.05 -12.76
N TYR A 25 6.31 17.05 -12.72
CA TYR A 25 5.97 18.41 -12.29
C TYR A 25 6.87 19.43 -13.01
N PHE A 26 6.36 20.65 -13.17
CA PHE A 26 7.13 21.70 -13.84
C PHE A 26 8.41 22.03 -13.05
N LYS A 27 9.52 22.12 -13.79
CA LYS A 27 10.82 22.55 -13.26
C LYS A 27 11.36 23.62 -14.19
N PRO A 28 11.69 24.81 -13.68
CA PRO A 28 12.26 25.88 -14.51
C PRO A 28 13.63 25.48 -15.06
N ILE A 29 14.38 24.64 -14.35
CA ILE A 29 15.68 24.12 -14.77
C ILE A 29 15.60 22.60 -14.90
N LYS A 30 16.03 22.06 -16.04
CA LYS A 30 16.09 20.61 -16.27
C LYS A 30 17.11 19.99 -15.30
N PRO A 31 16.71 19.02 -14.46
CA PRO A 31 17.64 18.38 -13.54
C PRO A 31 18.57 17.41 -14.27
N ASN A 32 19.80 17.26 -13.77
CA ASN A 32 20.78 16.30 -14.31
C ASN A 32 20.32 14.84 -14.15
N LEU A 33 19.67 14.52 -13.03
CA LEU A 33 19.00 13.24 -12.82
C LEU A 33 17.50 13.41 -13.10
N SER A 34 16.95 12.66 -14.06
CA SER A 34 15.52 12.71 -14.39
C SER A 34 14.66 12.22 -13.21
N ASP A 35 13.36 12.51 -13.26
CA ASP A 35 12.43 12.04 -12.20
C ASP A 35 12.28 10.52 -12.25
N LEU A 36 12.25 9.94 -13.43
CA LEU A 36 12.16 8.50 -13.59
C LEU A 36 13.42 7.78 -13.10
N GLU A 37 14.62 8.31 -13.35
CA GLU A 37 15.86 7.80 -12.76
C GLU A 37 15.82 7.86 -11.23
N LEU A 38 15.30 8.95 -10.65
CA LEU A 38 15.19 9.11 -9.20
C LEU A 38 14.17 8.13 -8.62
N ILE A 39 13.01 7.95 -9.26
CA ILE A 39 12.00 6.96 -8.86
C ILE A 39 12.59 5.54 -8.93
N SER A 40 13.32 5.22 -9.99
CA SER A 40 13.97 3.92 -10.16
C SER A 40 14.98 3.64 -9.04
N LEU A 41 15.73 4.66 -8.62
CA LEU A 41 16.67 4.56 -7.51
C LEU A 41 15.92 4.37 -6.17
N THR A 42 14.78 5.02 -6.01
CA THR A 42 13.94 4.87 -4.81
C THR A 42 13.39 3.45 -4.72
N ILE A 43 12.84 2.91 -5.80
CA ILE A 43 12.31 1.55 -5.85
C ILE A 43 13.43 0.52 -5.63
N LEU A 44 14.62 0.77 -6.20
CA LEU A 44 15.77 -0.10 -5.94
C LEU A 44 16.12 -0.15 -4.46
N ALA A 45 16.13 1.00 -3.76
CA ALA A 45 16.43 1.06 -2.34
C ALA A 45 15.44 0.21 -1.53
N GLU A 46 14.13 0.37 -1.77
CA GLU A 46 13.07 -0.44 -1.14
C GLU A 46 13.25 -1.94 -1.46
N PHE A 47 13.44 -2.29 -2.72
CA PHE A 47 13.64 -3.69 -3.15
C PHE A 47 14.85 -4.37 -2.50
N LYS A 48 15.88 -3.60 -2.15
CA LYS A 48 17.11 -4.08 -1.50
C LYS A 48 17.12 -3.87 0.01
N SER A 49 15.99 -3.44 0.60
CA SER A 49 15.86 -3.12 2.03
C SER A 49 16.95 -2.14 2.50
N ILE A 50 17.24 -1.12 1.68
CA ILE A 50 18.17 -0.04 2.01
C ILE A 50 17.37 1.10 2.63
N ASP A 51 17.19 1.11 3.94
CA ASP A 51 16.37 2.09 4.66
C ASP A 51 17.05 3.45 4.81
N SER A 52 18.38 3.49 4.74
CA SER A 52 19.16 4.70 4.94
C SER A 52 19.60 5.33 3.62
N GLU A 53 19.24 6.61 3.39
CA GLU A 53 19.73 7.37 2.26
C GLU A 53 21.27 7.49 2.26
N HIS A 54 21.91 7.56 3.43
CA HIS A 54 23.36 7.54 3.54
C HIS A 54 23.95 6.22 3.04
N GLN A 55 23.30 5.10 3.33
CA GLN A 55 23.74 3.80 2.82
C GLN A 55 23.54 3.75 1.31
N LEU A 56 22.37 4.17 0.80
CA LEU A 56 22.09 4.20 -0.63
C LEU A 56 23.18 4.96 -1.39
N PHE A 57 23.56 6.16 -0.90
CA PHE A 57 24.57 6.99 -1.55
C PHE A 57 25.99 6.44 -1.44
N ARG A 58 26.28 5.56 -0.49
CA ARG A 58 27.51 4.77 -0.45
C ARG A 58 27.52 3.63 -1.47
N GLU A 59 26.36 2.95 -1.64
CA GLU A 59 26.21 1.84 -2.57
C GLU A 59 26.29 2.27 -4.05
N ILE A 60 25.78 3.46 -4.38
CA ILE A 60 25.84 3.99 -5.77
C ILE A 60 27.17 4.70 -6.08
N LYS A 61 28.12 4.69 -5.15
CA LYS A 61 29.42 5.29 -5.38
C LYS A 61 30.11 4.63 -6.57
N GLY A 62 30.65 5.45 -7.48
CA GLY A 62 31.24 5.01 -8.73
C GLY A 62 30.24 4.76 -9.87
N TRP A 63 28.94 4.91 -9.65
CA TRP A 63 27.98 4.83 -10.74
C TRP A 63 27.87 6.17 -11.47
N GLU A 64 27.41 6.14 -12.72
CA GLU A 64 27.16 7.36 -13.51
C GLU A 64 26.21 8.35 -12.83
N ILE A 65 25.28 7.85 -12.01
CA ILE A 65 24.28 8.68 -11.32
C ILE A 65 24.83 9.36 -10.07
N GLU A 66 25.97 8.96 -9.53
CA GLU A 66 26.54 9.51 -8.29
C GLU A 66 26.72 11.04 -8.38
N THR A 67 27.25 11.51 -9.52
CA THR A 67 27.54 12.93 -9.74
C THR A 67 26.33 13.75 -10.19
N LYS A 68 25.21 13.08 -10.52
CA LYS A 68 24.00 13.74 -11.04
C LYS A 68 23.13 14.37 -9.95
N ILE A 69 23.25 13.91 -8.70
CA ILE A 69 22.39 14.38 -7.61
C ILE A 69 23.05 14.26 -6.24
N GLU A 70 22.90 15.28 -5.43
CA GLU A 70 23.25 15.23 -4.00
C GLU A 70 22.15 14.57 -3.16
N ARG A 71 22.51 13.93 -2.04
CA ARG A 71 21.58 13.24 -1.13
C ARG A 71 20.47 14.18 -0.62
N SER A 72 20.78 15.42 -0.25
CA SER A 72 19.80 16.39 0.24
C SER A 72 18.76 16.75 -0.83
N VAL A 73 19.20 16.89 -2.09
CA VAL A 73 18.32 17.15 -3.24
C VAL A 73 17.48 15.91 -3.56
N TYR A 74 18.08 14.71 -3.50
CA TYR A 74 17.38 13.44 -3.66
C TYR A 74 16.21 13.33 -2.66
N ASN A 75 16.44 13.52 -1.36
CA ASN A 75 15.42 13.45 -0.31
C ASN A 75 14.26 14.42 -0.59
N ARG A 76 14.56 15.67 -0.87
CA ARG A 76 13.55 16.69 -1.16
C ARG A 76 12.73 16.38 -2.41
N ARG A 77 13.38 15.89 -3.48
CA ARG A 77 12.69 15.49 -4.72
C ARG A 77 11.88 14.22 -4.55
N LYS A 78 12.41 13.20 -3.85
CA LYS A 78 11.69 11.95 -3.52
C LYS A 78 10.33 12.24 -2.91
N ARG A 79 10.27 13.13 -1.90
CA ARG A 79 9.00 13.52 -1.25
C ARG A 79 8.00 14.17 -2.22
N LYS A 80 8.48 15.03 -3.13
CA LYS A 80 7.64 15.67 -4.14
C LYS A 80 7.14 14.70 -5.21
N LEU A 81 7.88 13.61 -5.45
CA LEU A 81 7.55 12.61 -6.46
C LEU A 81 6.63 11.51 -5.91
N PHE A 82 6.32 11.50 -4.62
CA PHE A 82 5.47 10.48 -4.01
C PHE A 82 4.14 10.25 -4.76
N PRO A 83 3.36 11.28 -5.15
CA PRO A 83 2.12 11.08 -5.90
C PRO A 83 2.33 10.41 -7.27
N TYR A 84 3.49 10.62 -7.89
CA TYR A 84 3.82 10.00 -9.17
C TYR A 84 4.31 8.56 -9.03
N ILE A 85 5.02 8.27 -7.94
CA ILE A 85 5.39 6.90 -7.57
C ILE A 85 4.12 6.06 -7.39
N GLU A 86 3.11 6.61 -6.70
CA GLU A 86 1.82 5.94 -6.51
C GLU A 86 1.09 5.71 -7.84
N LYS A 87 1.03 6.70 -8.73
CA LYS A 87 0.47 6.51 -10.09
C LYS A 87 1.17 5.38 -10.86
N LEU A 88 2.50 5.32 -10.80
CA LEU A 88 3.25 4.25 -11.45
C LEU A 88 2.98 2.89 -10.80
N ARG A 89 2.86 2.84 -9.47
CA ARG A 89 2.50 1.62 -8.74
C ARG A 89 1.13 1.10 -9.20
N ILE A 90 0.13 1.98 -9.30
CA ILE A 90 -1.22 1.62 -9.78
C ILE A 90 -1.15 1.05 -11.20
N LYS A 91 -0.49 1.72 -12.13
CA LYS A 91 -0.31 1.22 -13.51
C LYS A 91 0.39 -0.14 -13.56
N MET A 92 1.37 -0.38 -12.67
CA MET A 92 2.02 -1.68 -12.54
C MET A 92 1.04 -2.73 -12.02
N ALA A 93 0.28 -2.41 -10.98
CA ALA A 93 -0.70 -3.32 -10.41
C ALA A 93 -1.78 -3.70 -11.44
N GLU A 94 -2.33 -2.74 -12.17
CA GLU A 94 -3.29 -2.97 -13.25
C GLU A 94 -2.76 -3.97 -14.28
N LYS A 95 -1.50 -3.78 -14.72
CA LYS A 95 -0.86 -4.68 -15.68
C LYS A 95 -0.72 -6.12 -15.17
N PHE A 96 -0.46 -6.30 -13.87
CA PHE A 96 -0.34 -7.64 -13.26
C PHE A 96 -1.70 -8.26 -12.89
N ASN A 97 -2.75 -7.43 -12.78
CA ASN A 97 -4.08 -7.83 -12.33
C ASN A 97 -5.11 -7.96 -13.48
N GLU A 98 -4.69 -7.78 -14.73
CA GLU A 98 -5.57 -7.76 -15.91
C GLU A 98 -6.53 -8.96 -16.01
N PHE A 99 -6.15 -10.12 -15.44
CA PHE A 99 -6.95 -11.35 -15.43
C PHE A 99 -7.24 -11.86 -14.01
N GLU A 100 -7.10 -11.02 -12.99
CA GLU A 100 -7.26 -11.45 -11.60
C GLU A 100 -8.64 -11.06 -11.08
N ASN A 101 -9.44 -12.07 -10.66
CA ASN A 101 -10.78 -11.88 -10.12
C ASN A 101 -10.86 -12.14 -8.62
N TYR A 102 -9.76 -12.52 -7.96
CA TYR A 102 -9.73 -12.82 -6.54
C TYR A 102 -8.79 -11.88 -5.81
N PHE A 103 -9.35 -11.17 -4.85
CA PHE A 103 -8.61 -10.22 -4.00
C PHE A 103 -8.71 -10.62 -2.53
N VAL A 104 -7.76 -10.19 -1.74
CA VAL A 104 -7.74 -10.37 -0.30
C VAL A 104 -7.68 -8.98 0.34
N ILE A 105 -8.54 -8.77 1.34
CA ILE A 105 -8.58 -7.53 2.13
C ILE A 105 -8.19 -7.81 3.56
N ASP A 106 -7.37 -6.95 4.14
CA ASP A 106 -7.02 -6.97 5.55
C ASP A 106 -6.68 -5.59 6.07
N SER A 107 -6.61 -5.45 7.40
CA SER A 107 -6.18 -4.24 8.07
C SER A 107 -5.14 -4.54 9.13
N MET A 108 -4.17 -3.63 9.28
CA MET A 108 -3.15 -3.74 10.33
C MET A 108 -3.04 -2.44 11.14
N PRO A 109 -2.71 -2.53 12.44
CA PRO A 109 -2.47 -1.34 13.25
C PRO A 109 -1.19 -0.64 12.82
N LEU A 110 -1.26 0.69 12.68
CA LEU A 110 -0.13 1.58 12.43
C LEU A 110 0.03 2.53 13.61
N GLU A 111 0.90 2.18 14.53
CA GLU A 111 1.13 2.98 15.74
C GLU A 111 1.93 4.25 15.42
N VAL A 112 1.38 5.40 15.78
CA VAL A 112 2.04 6.71 15.62
C VAL A 112 2.97 7.00 16.80
N CYS A 113 2.55 6.62 18.00
CA CYS A 113 3.36 6.72 19.21
C CYS A 113 2.85 5.76 20.29
N LYS A 114 3.70 5.45 21.27
CA LYS A 114 3.31 4.64 22.43
C LYS A 114 2.06 5.22 23.10
N MET A 115 1.12 4.37 23.49
CA MET A 115 -0.16 4.74 24.11
C MET A 115 0.00 5.74 25.27
N ALA A 116 1.02 5.58 26.12
CA ALA A 116 1.31 6.48 27.23
C ALA A 116 1.66 7.93 26.79
N ARG A 117 2.00 8.13 25.53
CA ARG A 117 2.34 9.45 24.97
C ARG A 117 1.21 10.05 24.12
N SER A 118 0.12 9.33 23.92
CA SER A 118 -0.97 9.72 23.00
C SER A 118 -1.58 11.09 23.30
N SER A 119 -1.75 11.44 24.59
CA SER A 119 -2.32 12.74 25.01
C SER A 119 -1.40 13.94 24.68
N ARG A 120 -0.10 13.72 24.65
CA ARG A 120 0.93 14.75 24.38
C ARG A 120 1.46 14.75 22.96
N SER A 121 1.09 13.74 22.15
CA SER A 121 1.53 13.66 20.77
C SER A 121 0.93 14.80 19.94
N LYS A 122 1.76 15.44 19.13
CA LYS A 122 1.35 16.43 18.13
C LYS A 122 1.48 15.90 16.70
N ILE A 123 1.83 14.63 16.54
CA ILE A 123 2.08 13.99 15.24
C ILE A 123 0.75 13.81 14.51
N CYS A 124 0.71 14.16 13.22
CA CYS A 124 -0.45 14.02 12.34
C CYS A 124 -1.74 14.69 12.87
N LYS A 125 -1.63 15.88 13.44
CA LYS A 125 -2.77 16.67 13.95
C LYS A 125 -3.04 17.93 13.13
N GLU A 126 -2.46 18.02 11.95
CA GLU A 126 -2.60 19.17 11.06
C GLU A 126 -3.98 19.22 10.38
N VAL A 127 -4.66 18.08 10.29
CA VAL A 127 -5.95 17.93 9.61
C VAL A 127 -6.94 17.24 10.55
N ASP A 128 -8.00 17.94 10.94
CA ASP A 128 -8.93 17.51 11.98
C ASP A 128 -9.61 16.16 11.73
N TYR A 129 -10.04 15.89 10.49
CA TYR A 129 -10.69 14.62 10.14
C TYR A 129 -9.72 13.43 10.06
N ALA A 130 -8.41 13.70 10.01
CA ALA A 130 -7.38 12.68 9.91
C ALA A 130 -6.54 12.53 11.20
N ILE A 131 -7.02 13.06 12.32
CA ILE A 131 -6.31 12.95 13.62
C ILE A 131 -6.24 11.48 14.06
N PRO A 132 -5.04 10.97 14.42
CA PRO A 132 -4.91 9.61 14.94
C PRO A 132 -5.63 9.49 16.29
N ASN A 133 -6.17 8.31 16.57
CA ASN A 133 -6.91 8.06 17.80
C ASN A 133 -6.58 6.68 18.39
N LYS A 134 -7.27 6.32 19.49
CA LYS A 134 -7.06 5.04 20.18
C LYS A 134 -7.87 3.94 19.49
N GLY A 135 -7.22 2.82 19.22
CA GLY A 135 -7.83 1.61 18.70
C GLY A 135 -7.44 0.37 19.48
N PHE A 136 -8.05 -0.73 19.14
CA PHE A 136 -7.75 -2.05 19.71
C PHE A 136 -7.54 -3.06 18.58
N CYS A 137 -6.41 -3.76 18.60
CA CYS A 137 -6.10 -4.86 17.71
C CYS A 137 -6.39 -6.18 18.41
N ALA A 138 -7.48 -6.86 18.03
CA ALA A 138 -7.92 -8.10 18.69
C ALA A 138 -6.94 -9.27 18.49
N SER A 139 -6.30 -9.38 17.32
CA SER A 139 -5.34 -10.44 17.03
C SER A 139 -4.08 -10.37 17.90
N GLN A 140 -3.66 -9.16 18.26
CA GLN A 140 -2.47 -8.92 19.09
C GLN A 140 -2.84 -8.65 20.56
N ASN A 141 -4.14 -8.56 20.88
CA ASN A 141 -4.64 -8.12 22.20
C ASN A 141 -3.99 -6.82 22.67
N LEU A 142 -3.86 -5.85 21.75
CA LEU A 142 -3.11 -4.62 21.98
C LEU A 142 -3.96 -3.37 21.74
N HIS A 143 -3.96 -2.45 22.72
CA HIS A 143 -4.42 -1.07 22.52
C HIS A 143 -3.30 -0.23 21.93
N PHE A 144 -3.60 0.50 20.88
CA PHE A 144 -2.63 1.37 20.20
C PHE A 144 -3.22 2.76 19.91
N TYR A 145 -2.34 3.72 19.65
CA TYR A 145 -2.71 5.07 19.24
C TYR A 145 -2.14 5.34 17.84
N GLY A 146 -3.00 5.55 16.88
CA GLY A 146 -2.57 5.75 15.50
C GLY A 146 -3.68 5.56 14.49
N TYR A 147 -3.38 4.79 13.47
CA TYR A 147 -4.23 4.48 12.32
C TYR A 147 -4.36 2.97 12.13
N LYS A 148 -5.31 2.59 11.30
CA LYS A 148 -5.32 1.29 10.63
C LYS A 148 -4.91 1.48 9.18
N LEU A 149 -3.96 0.70 8.71
CA LEU A 149 -3.63 0.56 7.30
C LEU A 149 -4.53 -0.54 6.74
N HIS A 150 -5.41 -0.18 5.84
CA HIS A 150 -6.22 -1.10 5.06
C HIS A 150 -5.50 -1.40 3.75
N ALA A 151 -5.51 -2.65 3.32
CA ALA A 151 -4.89 -3.05 2.07
C ALA A 151 -5.73 -4.08 1.33
N ILE A 152 -5.70 -3.99 0.00
CA ILE A 152 -6.23 -5.01 -0.90
C ILE A 152 -5.09 -5.48 -1.78
N CYS A 153 -4.91 -6.78 -1.84
CA CYS A 153 -3.97 -7.40 -2.78
C CYS A 153 -4.63 -8.56 -3.52
N THR A 154 -4.06 -8.94 -4.65
CA THR A 154 -4.44 -10.18 -5.34
C THR A 154 -3.98 -11.39 -4.54
N ILE A 155 -4.50 -12.58 -4.87
CA ILE A 155 -4.03 -13.86 -4.30
C ILE A 155 -2.56 -14.14 -4.62
N ASN A 156 -1.99 -13.47 -5.63
CA ASN A 156 -0.58 -13.54 -5.99
C ASN A 156 0.29 -12.55 -5.20
N GLY A 157 -0.31 -11.65 -4.41
CA GLY A 157 0.38 -10.70 -3.55
C GLY A 157 0.72 -9.36 -4.21
N VAL A 158 0.01 -8.99 -5.27
CA VAL A 158 0.13 -7.66 -5.87
C VAL A 158 -0.83 -6.71 -5.18
N PHE A 159 -0.31 -5.67 -4.51
CA PHE A 159 -1.13 -4.65 -3.88
C PHE A 159 -1.88 -3.81 -4.91
N GLN A 160 -3.21 -3.88 -4.87
CA GLN A 160 -4.10 -3.09 -5.70
C GLN A 160 -4.32 -1.71 -5.10
N SER A 161 -4.68 -1.68 -3.84
CA SER A 161 -5.05 -0.46 -3.11
C SER A 161 -4.67 -0.54 -1.65
N PHE A 162 -4.45 0.62 -1.05
CA PHE A 162 -4.32 0.76 0.40
C PHE A 162 -4.83 2.14 0.84
N ASP A 163 -5.32 2.22 2.07
CA ASP A 163 -5.80 3.44 2.68
C ASP A 163 -5.56 3.45 4.18
N LEU A 164 -5.69 4.63 4.80
CA LEU A 164 -5.52 4.85 6.23
C LEU A 164 -6.81 5.36 6.86
N SER A 165 -7.27 4.69 7.90
CA SER A 165 -8.32 5.22 8.76
C SER A 165 -7.82 5.47 10.18
N PRO A 166 -8.40 6.41 10.94
CA PRO A 166 -8.14 6.53 12.37
C PRO A 166 -8.42 5.20 13.10
N ALA A 167 -7.61 4.84 14.10
CA ALA A 167 -7.60 3.51 14.72
C ALA A 167 -8.96 3.05 15.29
N SER A 168 -9.85 3.97 15.67
CA SER A 168 -11.19 3.64 16.18
C SER A 168 -12.22 3.30 15.10
N VAL A 169 -11.94 3.63 13.83
CA VAL A 169 -12.86 3.37 12.72
C VAL A 169 -12.92 1.85 12.49
N HIS A 170 -14.13 1.33 12.33
CA HIS A 170 -14.33 -0.11 12.08
C HIS A 170 -13.94 -0.44 10.64
N ASP A 171 -13.26 -1.60 10.44
CA ASP A 171 -12.70 -2.01 9.14
C ASP A 171 -13.74 -2.07 8.02
N ILE A 172 -14.99 -2.33 8.38
CA ILE A 172 -16.12 -2.41 7.46
C ILE A 172 -16.35 -1.12 6.65
N HIS A 173 -15.97 0.04 7.20
CA HIS A 173 -16.16 1.33 6.51
C HIS A 173 -15.27 1.45 5.28
N TYR A 174 -14.11 0.79 5.27
CA TYR A 174 -13.23 0.76 4.10
C TYR A 174 -13.88 0.08 2.87
N LEU A 175 -14.87 -0.80 3.10
CA LEU A 175 -15.61 -1.44 2.00
C LEU A 175 -16.38 -0.44 1.13
N GLN A 176 -16.72 0.74 1.64
CA GLN A 176 -17.37 1.79 0.84
C GLN A 176 -16.41 2.40 -0.19
N ASP A 177 -15.13 2.54 0.18
CA ASP A 177 -14.10 3.11 -0.70
C ASP A 177 -13.74 2.14 -1.82
N ILE A 178 -13.88 0.83 -1.57
CA ILE A 178 -13.59 -0.23 -2.54
C ILE A 178 -14.51 -0.17 -3.76
N LYS A 179 -15.76 0.23 -3.61
CA LYS A 179 -16.73 0.36 -4.71
C LYS A 179 -16.25 1.27 -5.85
N THR A 180 -15.39 2.23 -5.54
CA THR A 180 -14.83 3.14 -6.54
C THR A 180 -13.58 2.59 -7.23
N GLN A 181 -13.06 1.47 -6.74
CA GLN A 181 -11.75 0.95 -7.13
C GLN A 181 -11.83 -0.41 -7.83
N LEU A 182 -12.82 -1.23 -7.48
CA LEU A 182 -12.99 -2.59 -7.99
C LEU A 182 -14.43 -2.85 -8.38
N SER A 183 -14.62 -3.76 -9.34
CA SER A 183 -15.92 -4.34 -9.75
C SER A 183 -15.71 -5.77 -10.25
N ASP A 184 -16.79 -6.51 -10.37
CA ASP A 184 -16.84 -7.85 -11.01
C ASP A 184 -15.79 -8.82 -10.43
N CYS A 185 -15.65 -8.88 -9.11
CA CYS A 185 -14.63 -9.69 -8.46
C CYS A 185 -15.11 -10.31 -7.14
N VAL A 186 -14.29 -11.23 -6.61
CA VAL A 186 -14.47 -11.85 -5.30
C VAL A 186 -13.43 -11.27 -4.33
N ILE A 187 -13.87 -10.75 -3.19
CA ILE A 187 -12.99 -10.25 -2.13
C ILE A 187 -13.05 -11.17 -0.91
N LEU A 188 -11.91 -11.65 -0.49
CA LEU A 188 -11.77 -12.51 0.69
C LEU A 188 -11.38 -11.67 1.90
N GLY A 189 -12.30 -11.46 2.82
CA GLY A 189 -12.08 -10.72 4.07
C GLY A 189 -12.02 -11.60 5.31
N ASP A 190 -11.61 -11.02 6.44
CA ASP A 190 -11.73 -11.65 7.75
C ASP A 190 -13.14 -11.45 8.36
N LYS A 191 -13.36 -11.91 9.61
CA LYS A 191 -14.64 -11.74 10.31
C LYS A 191 -14.97 -10.29 10.68
N GLY A 192 -13.98 -9.40 10.63
CA GLY A 192 -14.16 -7.97 10.88
C GLY A 192 -14.94 -7.28 9.77
N TYR A 193 -14.96 -7.85 8.58
CA TYR A 193 -15.70 -7.35 7.41
C TYR A 193 -17.12 -7.94 7.28
N LEU A 194 -17.58 -8.73 8.23
CA LEU A 194 -18.89 -9.38 8.19
C LEU A 194 -20.03 -8.37 8.38
N SER A 195 -20.75 -8.07 7.31
CA SER A 195 -21.99 -7.27 7.32
C SER A 195 -22.88 -7.66 6.16
N GLN A 196 -24.02 -8.21 6.46
CA GLN A 196 -24.99 -8.62 5.43
C GLN A 196 -25.44 -7.44 4.56
N THR A 197 -25.68 -6.28 5.17
CA THR A 197 -26.12 -5.09 4.44
C THR A 197 -25.06 -4.64 3.44
N ILE A 198 -23.80 -4.54 3.85
CA ILE A 198 -22.72 -4.07 2.97
C ILE A 198 -22.37 -5.13 1.92
N GLN A 199 -22.46 -6.42 2.25
CA GLN A 199 -22.27 -7.50 1.27
C GLN A 199 -23.28 -7.42 0.14
N LEU A 200 -24.57 -7.21 0.46
CA LEU A 200 -25.62 -7.04 -0.54
C LEU A 200 -25.43 -5.76 -1.37
N ASP A 201 -25.02 -4.69 -0.74
CA ASP A 201 -24.75 -3.42 -1.38
C ASP A 201 -23.59 -3.51 -2.38
N LEU A 202 -22.46 -4.11 -1.99
CA LEU A 202 -21.33 -4.39 -2.86
C LEU A 202 -21.71 -5.27 -4.06
N PHE A 203 -22.51 -6.30 -3.81
CA PHE A 203 -22.97 -7.18 -4.88
C PHE A 203 -23.89 -6.46 -5.87
N ASN A 204 -24.88 -5.72 -5.37
CA ASN A 204 -25.88 -5.07 -6.22
C ASN A 204 -25.32 -3.88 -7.01
N GLU A 205 -24.39 -3.09 -6.44
CA GLU A 205 -23.90 -1.89 -7.10
C GLU A 205 -22.71 -2.13 -8.03
N VAL A 206 -21.79 -3.01 -7.63
CA VAL A 206 -20.51 -3.20 -8.35
C VAL A 206 -20.16 -4.66 -8.62
N ASN A 207 -21.09 -5.59 -8.40
CA ASN A 207 -20.92 -7.02 -8.61
C ASN A 207 -19.69 -7.59 -7.88
N ILE A 208 -19.45 -7.14 -6.64
CA ILE A 208 -18.41 -7.68 -5.77
C ILE A 208 -19.00 -8.69 -4.81
N GLU A 209 -18.50 -9.92 -4.85
CA GLU A 209 -18.82 -10.97 -3.89
C GLU A 209 -17.83 -10.92 -2.71
N LEU A 210 -18.30 -10.48 -1.54
CA LEU A 210 -17.46 -10.42 -0.33
C LEU A 210 -17.60 -11.72 0.48
N GLU A 211 -16.57 -12.55 0.43
CA GLU A 211 -16.47 -13.82 1.14
C GLU A 211 -15.77 -13.65 2.49
N THR A 212 -16.51 -13.85 3.58
CA THR A 212 -16.00 -13.80 4.96
C THR A 212 -16.30 -15.09 5.73
N PRO A 213 -15.41 -15.52 6.65
CA PRO A 213 -15.68 -16.70 7.47
C PRO A 213 -16.84 -16.43 8.42
N LYS A 214 -17.90 -17.25 8.36
CA LYS A 214 -19.03 -17.17 9.27
C LYS A 214 -18.63 -17.52 10.71
N ARG A 215 -19.29 -16.91 11.68
CA ARG A 215 -19.09 -17.24 13.10
C ARG A 215 -19.75 -18.57 13.41
N LYS A 216 -19.14 -19.40 14.27
CA LYS A 216 -19.66 -20.74 14.65
C LYS A 216 -21.07 -20.72 15.25
N ASN A 217 -21.49 -19.61 15.85
CA ASN A 217 -22.81 -19.42 16.44
C ASN A 217 -23.88 -18.92 15.46
N GLN A 218 -23.56 -18.74 14.19
CA GLN A 218 -24.54 -18.36 13.16
C GLN A 218 -25.31 -19.59 12.68
N LYS A 219 -26.64 -19.44 12.47
CA LYS A 219 -27.51 -20.54 12.01
C LYS A 219 -27.04 -21.15 10.68
N ASP A 220 -26.47 -20.33 9.81
CA ASP A 220 -25.98 -20.75 8.48
C ASP A 220 -24.47 -21.01 8.46
N TYR A 221 -23.90 -21.41 9.60
CA TYR A 221 -22.48 -21.70 9.66
C TYR A 221 -22.08 -22.77 8.66
N LYS A 222 -21.14 -22.41 7.75
CA LYS A 222 -20.43 -23.33 6.88
C LYS A 222 -18.92 -23.08 7.04
N PRO A 223 -18.11 -24.14 7.15
CA PRO A 223 -16.66 -23.97 7.13
C PRO A 223 -16.23 -23.25 5.86
N GLN A 224 -15.36 -22.25 6.00
CA GLN A 224 -14.79 -21.56 4.85
C GLN A 224 -14.01 -22.55 3.99
N PHE A 225 -14.12 -22.42 2.68
CA PHE A 225 -13.40 -23.25 1.70
C PHE A 225 -11.89 -23.18 1.96
N TYR A 226 -11.21 -24.33 1.90
CA TYR A 226 -9.79 -24.42 2.30
C TYR A 226 -8.88 -23.48 1.49
N GLN A 227 -9.12 -23.35 0.18
CA GLN A 227 -8.34 -22.47 -0.69
C GLN A 227 -8.47 -21.01 -0.27
N PHE A 228 -9.65 -20.54 0.13
CA PHE A 228 -9.85 -19.16 0.61
C PHE A 228 -9.06 -18.87 1.89
N LYS A 229 -8.95 -19.84 2.80
CA LYS A 229 -8.07 -19.72 3.96
C LYS A 229 -6.59 -19.60 3.55
N LYS A 230 -6.17 -20.34 2.54
CA LYS A 230 -4.80 -20.28 2.01
C LYS A 230 -4.53 -18.93 1.36
N TYR A 231 -5.46 -18.41 0.55
CA TYR A 231 -5.32 -17.11 -0.12
C TYR A 231 -5.26 -15.96 0.88
N ARG A 232 -6.10 -15.98 1.93
CA ARG A 232 -6.06 -14.95 2.97
C ARG A 232 -4.74 -14.85 3.70
N LYS A 233 -4.05 -15.97 3.91
CA LYS A 233 -2.70 -15.95 4.51
C LYS A 233 -1.68 -15.16 3.68
N ARG A 234 -1.95 -14.92 2.40
CA ARG A 234 -1.03 -14.19 1.53
C ARG A 234 -0.82 -12.76 2.01
N ILE A 235 -1.89 -12.04 2.34
CA ILE A 235 -1.79 -10.66 2.80
C ILE A 235 -1.11 -10.55 4.18
N GLU A 236 -1.21 -11.58 5.03
CA GLU A 236 -0.55 -11.64 6.34
C GLU A 236 0.98 -11.83 6.22
N THR A 237 1.49 -12.24 5.05
CA THR A 237 2.91 -12.53 4.78
C THR A 237 3.60 -11.48 3.91
N LEU A 238 2.88 -10.46 3.47
CA LEU A 238 3.37 -9.33 2.68
C LEU A 238 3.74 -8.17 3.58
#